data_a2849ef99b19e085d984cd69987e83ee
#
_entry.id   a2849ef99b19e085d984cd69987e83ee
#
_cell.length_a   1.000
_cell.length_b   1.000
_cell.length_c   1.000
_cell.angle_alpha   90.00
_cell.angle_beta   90.00
_cell.angle_gamma   90.00
#
_symmetry.space_group_name_H-M   'P 1'
#
loop_
_entity.id
_entity.type
_entity.pdbx_description
1 polymer ?
#
loop_
_entity_poly.entity_id
_entity_poly.type
_entity_poly.pdbx_seq_one_letter_code
_entity_poly.pdbx_strand_id
1 'polypeptide(L)'
;MMISNKAELDKCREAAVEELQSYGCRILVCSGTGCIATGSEKIYQKMMEIVGNTPNVTIEFAPHDEKEHVGVKRTGCQGFCEFGPLVRIQKGDKVVQYIKVQPDDCQEIFDNTVMGDGLVDRLLYKKAENTYVQPDEIPFIAKQTRVVLGKLRQI
;
A
#
# COMPACT_ATOMS: atom_id res chain seq x y z
N MET A 1 22.80 5.66 10.89
CA MET A 1 23.86 4.75 10.37
C MET A 1 24.45 5.42 9.13
N MET A 2 25.75 5.60 9.06
CA MET A 2 26.42 6.23 7.91
C MET A 2 26.96 5.12 7.02
N ILE A 3 26.52 5.06 5.76
CA ILE A 3 26.96 4.06 4.77
C ILE A 3 28.24 4.60 4.15
N SER A 4 29.36 3.88 4.32
CA SER A 4 30.69 4.31 3.93
C SER A 4 31.19 3.63 2.66
N ASN A 5 30.62 2.51 2.28
CA ASN A 5 31.05 1.72 1.11
C ASN A 5 29.89 0.93 0.49
N LYS A 6 30.16 0.37 -0.71
CA LYS A 6 29.17 -0.40 -1.45
C LYS A 6 28.68 -1.65 -0.71
N ALA A 7 29.54 -2.32 0.02
CA ALA A 7 29.18 -3.54 0.71
C ALA A 7 28.18 -3.27 1.86
N GLU A 8 28.31 -2.14 2.55
CA GLU A 8 27.35 -1.70 3.56
C GLU A 8 26.01 -1.32 2.92
N LEU A 9 26.02 -0.66 1.76
CA LEU A 9 24.81 -0.34 1.02
C LEU A 9 24.07 -1.61 0.57
N ASP A 10 24.81 -2.59 0.04
CA ASP A 10 24.24 -3.86 -0.42
C ASP A 10 23.61 -4.63 0.77
N LYS A 11 24.26 -4.67 1.94
CA LYS A 11 23.67 -5.27 3.16
C LYS A 11 22.40 -4.56 3.60
N CYS A 12 22.39 -3.22 3.57
CA CYS A 12 21.18 -2.46 3.90
C CYS A 12 20.04 -2.75 2.92
N ARG A 13 20.37 -2.90 1.64
CA ARG A 13 19.38 -3.24 0.62
C ARG A 13 18.84 -4.65 0.80
N GLU A 14 19.68 -5.62 1.07
CA GLU A 14 19.28 -7.01 1.33
C GLU A 14 18.36 -7.09 2.55
N ALA A 15 18.71 -6.45 3.66
CA ALA A 15 17.87 -6.39 4.85
C ALA A 15 16.52 -5.72 4.58
N ALA A 16 16.49 -4.64 3.80
CA ALA A 16 15.24 -3.98 3.43
C ALA A 16 14.37 -4.85 2.50
N VAL A 17 14.96 -5.63 1.60
CA VAL A 17 14.24 -6.57 0.74
C VAL A 17 13.67 -7.72 1.56
N GLU A 18 14.44 -8.29 2.49
CA GLU A 18 13.97 -9.33 3.41
C GLU A 18 12.79 -8.81 4.26
N GLU A 19 12.90 -7.61 4.82
CA GLU A 19 11.80 -6.97 5.54
C GLU A 19 10.54 -6.83 4.67
N LEU A 20 10.70 -6.37 3.42
CA LEU A 20 9.55 -6.22 2.52
C LEU A 20 8.90 -7.55 2.15
N GLN A 21 9.68 -8.61 2.02
CA GLN A 21 9.18 -9.96 1.68
C GLN A 21 8.54 -10.67 2.87
N SER A 22 8.84 -10.27 4.10
CA SER A 22 8.28 -10.86 5.31
C SER A 22 6.81 -10.50 5.54
N TYR A 23 6.31 -9.42 4.93
CA TYR A 23 4.91 -9.07 5.05
C TYR A 23 4.05 -9.93 4.10
N GLY A 24 3.11 -10.69 4.63
CA GLY A 24 2.09 -11.40 3.86
C GLY A 24 1.16 -10.42 3.13
N CYS A 25 0.87 -9.27 3.77
CA CYS A 25 0.08 -8.19 3.20
C CYS A 25 0.65 -6.82 3.54
N ARG A 26 0.59 -5.88 2.59
CA ARG A 26 0.99 -4.47 2.80
C ARG A 26 -0.15 -3.53 2.46
N ILE A 27 -0.45 -2.63 3.39
CA ILE A 27 -1.41 -1.54 3.22
C ILE A 27 -0.61 -0.27 2.98
N LEU A 28 -0.67 0.28 1.78
CA LEU A 28 0.12 1.42 1.33
C LEU A 28 -0.78 2.64 1.16
N VAL A 29 -0.64 3.61 2.07
CA VAL A 29 -1.44 4.85 2.06
C VAL A 29 -0.63 5.96 1.38
N CYS A 30 -1.18 6.55 0.33
CA CYS A 30 -0.53 7.65 -0.38
C CYS A 30 -0.40 8.88 0.51
N SER A 31 0.83 9.34 0.71
CA SER A 31 1.18 10.53 1.49
C SER A 31 1.70 11.67 0.62
N GLY A 32 1.33 11.70 -0.66
CA GLY A 32 1.51 12.88 -1.51
C GLY A 32 0.66 14.05 -1.02
N THR A 33 1.10 15.28 -1.26
CA THR A 33 0.49 16.51 -0.74
C THR A 33 -1.03 16.59 -1.00
N GLY A 34 -1.49 16.21 -2.20
CA GLY A 34 -2.93 16.19 -2.54
C GLY A 34 -3.72 15.18 -1.70
N CYS A 35 -3.17 13.97 -1.47
CA CYS A 35 -3.84 12.98 -0.63
C CYS A 35 -3.83 13.36 0.85
N ILE A 36 -2.76 13.98 1.35
CA ILE A 36 -2.71 14.51 2.73
C ILE A 36 -3.78 15.58 2.91
N ALA A 37 -3.90 16.53 1.97
CA ALA A 37 -4.90 17.58 2.02
C ALA A 37 -6.34 17.05 2.01
N THR A 38 -6.57 15.88 1.42
CA THR A 38 -7.87 15.21 1.37
C THR A 38 -8.08 14.16 2.46
N GLY A 39 -7.16 14.05 3.44
CA GLY A 39 -7.35 13.29 4.66
C GLY A 39 -6.66 11.92 4.72
N SER A 40 -5.68 11.62 3.87
CA SER A 40 -4.98 10.33 3.87
C SER A 40 -4.25 10.03 5.19
N GLU A 41 -3.87 11.04 5.95
CA GLU A 41 -3.27 10.85 7.27
C GLU A 41 -4.25 10.20 8.26
N LYS A 42 -5.52 10.59 8.24
CA LYS A 42 -6.56 9.96 9.07
C LYS A 42 -6.80 8.50 8.68
N ILE A 43 -6.73 8.21 7.38
CA ILE A 43 -6.82 6.85 6.85
C ILE A 43 -5.65 6.00 7.36
N TYR A 44 -4.43 6.54 7.29
CA TYR A 44 -3.24 5.86 7.80
C TYR A 44 -3.37 5.52 9.28
N GLN A 45 -3.76 6.50 10.10
CA GLN A 45 -3.95 6.30 11.54
C GLN A 45 -5.04 5.27 11.83
N LYS A 46 -6.16 5.30 11.08
CA LYS A 46 -7.24 4.34 11.23
C LYS A 46 -6.83 2.92 10.85
N MET A 47 -6.09 2.75 9.77
CA MET A 47 -5.53 1.44 9.38
C MET A 47 -4.55 0.90 10.43
N MET A 48 -3.68 1.75 11.01
CA MET A 48 -2.79 1.37 12.09
C MET A 48 -3.55 0.90 13.33
N GLU A 49 -4.63 1.61 13.69
CA GLU A 49 -5.50 1.23 14.81
C GLU A 49 -6.17 -0.13 14.58
N ILE A 50 -6.75 -0.35 13.38
CA ILE A 50 -7.43 -1.61 13.03
C ILE A 50 -6.44 -2.78 13.09
N VAL A 51 -5.28 -2.65 12.45
CA VAL A 51 -4.27 -3.71 12.44
C VAL A 51 -3.75 -3.98 13.85
N GLY A 52 -3.47 -2.93 14.64
CA GLY A 52 -2.97 -3.07 16.00
C GLY A 52 -3.97 -3.70 16.99
N ASN A 53 -5.26 -3.57 16.72
CA ASN A 53 -6.33 -4.14 17.55
C ASN A 53 -6.80 -5.54 17.08
N THR A 54 -6.29 -6.04 15.94
CA THR A 54 -6.71 -7.33 15.38
C THR A 54 -5.92 -8.47 16.02
N PRO A 55 -6.56 -9.44 16.68
CA PRO A 55 -5.88 -10.61 17.23
C PRO A 55 -5.16 -11.40 16.15
N ASN A 56 -3.97 -11.93 16.45
CA ASN A 56 -3.11 -12.71 15.54
C ASN A 56 -2.57 -11.95 14.31
N VAL A 57 -2.73 -10.63 14.28
CA VAL A 57 -2.09 -9.76 13.28
C VAL A 57 -1.09 -8.87 14.00
N THR A 58 0.08 -8.67 13.45
CA THR A 58 1.10 -7.79 14.03
C THR A 58 1.59 -6.77 13.00
N ILE A 59 1.81 -5.54 13.46
CA ILE A 59 2.42 -4.46 12.67
C ILE A 59 3.94 -4.57 12.73
N GLU A 60 4.48 -5.16 13.80
CA GLU A 60 5.91 -5.24 14.05
C GLU A 60 6.51 -6.54 13.54
N PHE A 61 7.73 -6.40 13.07
CA PHE A 61 8.53 -7.48 12.52
C PHE A 61 9.04 -8.41 13.63
N ALA A 62 8.60 -9.68 13.61
CA ALA A 62 9.23 -10.75 14.34
C ALA A 62 9.43 -11.95 13.39
N PRO A 63 10.68 -12.27 12.99
CA PRO A 63 10.96 -13.22 11.91
C PRO A 63 10.60 -14.69 12.21
N HIS A 64 10.00 -14.99 13.34
CA HIS A 64 9.72 -16.35 13.80
C HIS A 64 8.31 -16.56 14.39
N ASP A 65 7.40 -15.61 14.23
CA ASP A 65 6.01 -15.76 14.68
C ASP A 65 5.13 -16.32 13.56
N GLU A 66 4.27 -17.31 13.91
CA GLU A 66 3.24 -17.87 13.01
C GLU A 66 2.07 -16.90 12.69
N LYS A 67 2.24 -15.61 12.99
CA LYS A 67 1.20 -14.59 12.80
C LYS A 67 1.24 -14.00 11.40
N GLU A 68 0.08 -13.66 10.86
CA GLU A 68 0.02 -12.90 9.62
C GLU A 68 0.60 -11.50 9.82
N HIS A 69 1.65 -11.18 9.07
CA HIS A 69 2.29 -9.87 9.12
C HIS A 69 1.61 -8.91 8.13
N VAL A 70 0.94 -7.90 8.65
CA VAL A 70 0.33 -6.83 7.86
C VAL A 70 1.10 -5.53 8.08
N GLY A 71 1.80 -5.07 7.06
CA GLY A 71 2.53 -3.81 7.12
C GLY A 71 1.66 -2.62 6.69
N VAL A 72 1.50 -1.60 7.55
CA VAL A 72 0.87 -0.34 7.17
C VAL A 72 1.94 0.71 6.95
N LYS A 73 2.08 1.20 5.72
CA LYS A 73 3.15 2.15 5.36
C LYS A 73 2.60 3.37 4.59
N ARG A 74 3.21 4.52 4.82
CA ARG A 74 3.02 5.71 3.98
C ARG A 74 3.88 5.57 2.73
N THR A 75 3.32 5.92 1.58
CA THR A 75 4.07 5.96 0.31
C THR A 75 4.20 7.37 -0.22
N GLY A 76 5.15 7.59 -1.11
CA GLY A 76 5.22 8.80 -1.92
C GLY A 76 4.00 8.97 -2.81
N CYS A 77 3.94 10.07 -3.56
CA CYS A 77 2.83 10.35 -4.47
C CYS A 77 2.73 9.28 -5.57
N GLN A 78 1.55 8.68 -5.66
CA GLN A 78 1.26 7.66 -6.68
C GLN A 78 0.89 8.26 -8.06
N GLY A 79 0.80 9.59 -8.16
CA GLY A 79 0.54 10.30 -9.43
C GLY A 79 -0.90 10.26 -9.91
N PHE A 80 -1.87 9.97 -9.03
CA PHE A 80 -3.30 9.88 -9.36
C PHE A 80 -4.15 10.72 -8.40
N CYS A 81 -3.71 11.96 -8.14
CA CYS A 81 -4.23 12.83 -7.07
C CYS A 81 -5.70 13.22 -7.25
N GLU A 82 -6.22 13.27 -8.49
CA GLU A 82 -7.65 13.55 -8.78
C GLU A 82 -8.59 12.56 -8.09
N PHE A 83 -8.11 11.33 -7.88
CA PHE A 83 -8.85 10.24 -7.26
C PHE A 83 -8.40 9.92 -5.83
N GLY A 84 -7.65 10.83 -5.22
CA GLY A 84 -7.21 10.69 -3.82
C GLY A 84 -8.36 10.88 -2.82
N PRO A 85 -8.16 10.43 -1.58
CA PRO A 85 -7.04 9.65 -1.05
C PRO A 85 -6.93 8.24 -1.64
N LEU A 86 -5.70 7.79 -1.86
CA LEU A 86 -5.42 6.48 -2.45
C LEU A 86 -4.90 5.51 -1.40
N VAL A 87 -5.44 4.29 -1.41
CA VAL A 87 -4.95 3.16 -0.62
C VAL A 87 -4.68 1.99 -1.56
N ARG A 88 -3.50 1.40 -1.42
CA ARG A 88 -3.12 0.21 -2.17
C ARG A 88 -2.92 -0.95 -1.21
N ILE A 89 -3.54 -2.07 -1.50
CA ILE A 89 -3.33 -3.33 -0.80
C ILE A 89 -2.47 -4.21 -1.69
N GLN A 90 -1.39 -4.72 -1.14
CA GLN A 90 -0.50 -5.66 -1.82
C GLN A 90 -0.41 -6.94 -1.00
N LYS A 91 -0.89 -8.04 -1.58
CA LYS A 91 -0.91 -9.38 -0.98
C LYS A 91 -0.24 -10.35 -1.95
N GLY A 92 1.01 -10.68 -1.69
CA GLY A 92 1.85 -11.38 -2.66
C GLY A 92 1.95 -10.61 -3.99
N ASP A 93 1.61 -11.27 -5.09
CA ASP A 93 1.62 -10.67 -6.44
C ASP A 93 0.35 -9.88 -6.77
N LYS A 94 -0.68 -9.98 -5.92
CA LYS A 94 -1.94 -9.26 -6.12
C LYS A 94 -1.81 -7.83 -5.60
N VAL A 95 -2.20 -6.86 -6.42
CA VAL A 95 -2.21 -5.45 -6.06
C VAL A 95 -3.59 -4.88 -6.34
N VAL A 96 -4.23 -4.32 -5.31
CA VAL A 96 -5.54 -3.66 -5.42
C VAL A 96 -5.36 -2.17 -5.15
N GLN A 97 -5.88 -1.32 -6.03
CA GLN A 97 -5.84 0.13 -5.89
C GLN A 97 -7.24 0.67 -5.58
N TYR A 98 -7.40 1.21 -4.38
CA TYR A 98 -8.62 1.93 -3.96
C TYR A 98 -8.46 3.42 -4.13
N ILE A 99 -9.54 4.09 -4.53
CA ILE A 99 -9.64 5.52 -4.78
C ILE A 99 -10.66 6.18 -3.85
N LYS A 100 -10.51 7.49 -3.59
CA LYS A 100 -11.44 8.31 -2.79
C LYS A 100 -11.79 7.69 -1.43
N VAL A 101 -10.84 6.97 -0.84
CA VAL A 101 -11.03 6.26 0.42
C VAL A 101 -11.31 7.25 1.55
N GLN A 102 -12.26 6.92 2.41
CA GLN A 102 -12.56 7.65 3.63
C GLN A 102 -12.15 6.82 4.87
N PRO A 103 -11.95 7.44 6.04
CA PRO A 103 -11.63 6.71 7.25
C PRO A 103 -12.65 5.61 7.61
N ASP A 104 -13.93 5.82 7.29
CA ASP A 104 -15.00 4.84 7.56
C ASP A 104 -14.91 3.60 6.65
N ASP A 105 -14.24 3.72 5.49
CA ASP A 105 -14.02 2.60 4.58
C ASP A 105 -12.93 1.64 5.05
N CYS A 106 -12.08 2.06 6.00
CA CYS A 106 -10.90 1.32 6.41
C CYS A 106 -11.23 -0.06 6.94
N GLN A 107 -12.28 -0.20 7.75
CA GLN A 107 -12.68 -1.48 8.30
C GLN A 107 -13.16 -2.43 7.20
N GLU A 108 -13.98 -1.94 6.27
CA GLU A 108 -14.48 -2.75 5.15
C GLU A 108 -13.35 -3.22 4.23
N ILE A 109 -12.38 -2.34 3.93
CA ILE A 109 -11.19 -2.70 3.15
C ILE A 109 -10.38 -3.77 3.89
N PHE A 110 -10.19 -3.61 5.20
CA PHE A 110 -9.43 -4.54 6.01
C PHE A 110 -10.08 -5.93 6.02
N ASP A 111 -11.37 -6.01 6.34
CA ASP A 111 -12.09 -7.28 6.46
C ASP A 111 -12.20 -8.01 5.12
N ASN A 112 -12.54 -7.27 4.04
CA ASN A 112 -12.74 -7.88 2.73
C ASN A 112 -11.45 -8.21 1.99
N THR A 113 -10.45 -7.30 2.01
CA THR A 113 -9.29 -7.41 1.11
C THR A 113 -8.03 -7.85 1.83
N VAL A 114 -7.81 -7.39 3.07
CA VAL A 114 -6.61 -7.76 3.83
C VAL A 114 -6.79 -9.15 4.44
N MET A 115 -7.88 -9.35 5.20
CA MET A 115 -8.19 -10.64 5.84
C MET A 115 -8.83 -11.64 4.89
N GLY A 116 -9.61 -11.16 3.91
CA GLY A 116 -10.22 -11.97 2.86
C GLY A 116 -9.52 -11.86 1.51
N ASP A 117 -10.18 -12.38 0.47
CA ASP A 117 -9.77 -12.25 -0.94
C ASP A 117 -10.81 -11.45 -1.76
N GLY A 118 -11.71 -10.75 -1.06
CA GLY A 118 -12.76 -9.94 -1.66
C GLY A 118 -12.27 -8.54 -2.06
N LEU A 119 -13.15 -7.82 -2.74
CA LEU A 119 -12.92 -6.45 -3.18
C LEU A 119 -14.04 -5.53 -2.68
N VAL A 120 -13.73 -4.26 -2.49
CA VAL A 120 -14.71 -3.21 -2.21
C VAL A 120 -14.99 -2.46 -3.51
N ASP A 121 -15.91 -2.98 -4.32
CA ASP A 121 -16.17 -2.52 -5.70
C ASP A 121 -16.47 -1.03 -5.83
N ARG A 122 -17.10 -0.41 -4.83
CA ARG A 122 -17.42 1.02 -4.84
C ARG A 122 -16.19 1.92 -4.79
N LEU A 123 -15.08 1.41 -4.27
CA LEU A 123 -13.81 2.12 -4.13
C LEU A 123 -12.82 1.83 -5.28
N LEU A 124 -13.18 0.99 -6.23
CA LEU A 124 -12.37 0.73 -7.41
C LEU A 124 -12.54 1.82 -8.46
N TYR A 125 -11.48 2.08 -9.22
CA TYR A 125 -11.57 3.01 -10.33
C TYR A 125 -12.41 2.44 -11.47
N LYS A 126 -13.41 3.21 -11.89
CA LYS A 126 -14.32 2.85 -12.99
C LYS A 126 -14.23 3.86 -14.11
N LYS A 127 -14.19 3.38 -15.36
CA LYS A 127 -14.25 4.23 -16.55
C LYS A 127 -15.11 3.55 -17.62
N ALA A 128 -16.21 4.19 -18.01
CA ALA A 128 -17.27 3.58 -18.83
C ALA A 128 -17.78 2.29 -18.15
N GLU A 129 -17.80 1.17 -18.85
CA GLU A 129 -18.26 -0.11 -18.33
C GLU A 129 -17.14 -0.93 -17.63
N ASN A 130 -15.91 -0.43 -17.62
CA ASN A 130 -14.75 -1.16 -17.08
C ASN A 130 -14.43 -0.76 -15.64
N THR A 131 -14.17 -1.77 -14.82
CA THR A 131 -13.64 -1.62 -13.46
C THR A 131 -12.18 -2.07 -13.45
N TYR A 132 -11.30 -1.27 -12.84
CA TYR A 132 -9.87 -1.52 -12.80
C TYR A 132 -9.44 -1.80 -11.37
N VAL A 133 -8.86 -2.96 -11.15
CA VAL A 133 -8.40 -3.42 -9.83
C VAL A 133 -6.94 -3.05 -9.61
N GLN A 134 -6.10 -3.34 -10.60
CA GLN A 134 -4.67 -3.09 -10.52
C GLN A 134 -4.33 -1.69 -11.03
N PRO A 135 -3.38 -0.99 -10.39
CA PRO A 135 -3.00 0.35 -10.81
C PRO A 135 -2.47 0.40 -12.25
N ASP A 136 -1.77 -0.64 -12.69
CA ASP A 136 -1.17 -0.67 -14.03
C ASP A 136 -2.18 -0.92 -15.15
N GLU A 137 -3.38 -1.38 -14.82
CA GLU A 137 -4.51 -1.50 -15.75
C GLU A 137 -5.22 -0.18 -16.00
N ILE A 138 -5.11 0.79 -15.08
CA ILE A 138 -5.75 2.11 -15.20
C ILE A 138 -5.17 2.84 -16.42
N PRO A 139 -5.98 3.21 -17.43
CA PRO A 139 -5.48 3.74 -18.70
C PRO A 139 -4.58 4.97 -18.58
N PHE A 140 -4.84 5.83 -17.58
CA PHE A 140 -3.99 6.98 -17.28
C PHE A 140 -2.61 6.56 -16.77
N ILE A 141 -2.56 5.55 -15.92
CA ILE A 141 -1.32 5.04 -15.32
C ILE A 141 -0.55 4.18 -16.31
N ALA A 142 -1.24 3.33 -17.08
CA ALA A 142 -0.65 2.46 -18.09
C ALA A 142 0.11 3.21 -19.20
N LYS A 143 -0.36 4.43 -19.51
CA LYS A 143 0.30 5.29 -20.53
C LYS A 143 1.49 6.10 -20.02
N GLN A 144 1.79 6.04 -18.71
CA GLN A 144 2.92 6.79 -18.13
C GLN A 144 4.24 6.03 -18.33
N THR A 145 5.22 6.68 -18.94
CA THR A 145 6.60 6.19 -19.00
C THR A 145 7.43 6.97 -17.97
N ARG A 146 7.87 6.28 -16.92
CA ARG A 146 8.71 6.88 -15.87
C ARG A 146 10.18 6.63 -16.17
N VAL A 147 10.91 7.67 -16.54
CA VAL A 147 12.33 7.57 -16.88
C VAL A 147 13.21 7.60 -15.63
N VAL A 148 13.01 8.59 -14.76
CA VAL A 148 13.90 8.82 -13.59
C VAL A 148 13.47 8.00 -12.38
N LEU A 149 12.16 7.88 -12.11
CA LEU A 149 11.60 7.27 -10.91
C LEU A 149 10.87 5.95 -11.21
N GLY A 150 11.33 5.21 -12.23
CA GLY A 150 10.67 3.99 -12.70
C GLY A 150 10.52 2.90 -11.63
N LYS A 151 11.47 2.81 -10.70
CA LYS A 151 11.49 1.80 -9.63
C LYS A 151 10.74 2.20 -8.37
N LEU A 152 10.33 3.46 -8.20
CA LEU A 152 9.63 3.94 -6.98
C LEU A 152 8.24 3.35 -6.78
N ARG A 153 7.68 2.69 -7.78
CA ARG A 153 6.41 1.97 -7.65
C ARG A 153 6.54 0.61 -6.98
N GLN A 154 7.76 0.10 -6.86
CA GLN A 154 8.05 -1.26 -6.38
C GLN A 154 8.48 -1.28 -4.91
N ILE A 155 8.55 -0.09 -4.31
CA ILE A 155 8.99 0.09 -2.91
C ILE A 155 7.77 0.37 -2.04
#